data_3fda62b8841fd4a9b0ff97c6adb9e55e
#
_entry.id   3fda62b8841fd4a9b0ff97c6adb9e55e
#
_cell.length_a   1.000
_cell.length_b   1.000
_cell.length_c   1.000
_cell.angle_alpha   90.00
_cell.angle_beta   90.00
_cell.angle_gamma   90.00
#
_symmetry.space_group_name_H-M   'P 1'
#
loop_
_entity.id
_entity.type
_entity.pdbx_description
1 polymer ?
#
loop_
_entity_poly.entity_id
_entity_poly.type
_entity_poly.pdbx_seq_one_letter_code
_entity_poly.pdbx_strand_id
1 'polypeptide(L)'
;LPVYEGKRMVGIVNNRRIIRELGAVLARGQSVDSFLSETPVGDVLDESDMFVYYKYLPETATLEEVLTAFEENKKLIAVVVSERGRMGERIRNFITPADLVHVNRKLEDYR
;
A
#
# COMPACT_ATOMS: atom_id res chain seq x y z
N LEU A 1 -0.45 5.67 -0.91
CA LEU A 1 -0.75 5.43 -2.32
C LEU A 1 0.30 4.52 -2.95
N PRO A 2 -0.08 3.37 -3.44
CA PRO A 2 0.86 2.52 -4.15
C PRO A 2 1.26 3.13 -5.50
N VAL A 3 2.51 2.92 -5.88
CA VAL A 3 3.08 3.41 -7.13
C VAL A 3 3.50 2.23 -7.99
N TYR A 4 3.09 2.24 -9.24
CA TYR A 4 3.28 1.15 -10.18
C TYR A 4 4.24 1.51 -11.30
N GLU A 5 5.01 0.52 -11.74
CA GLU A 5 5.71 0.52 -13.01
C GLU A 5 5.08 -0.61 -13.84
N GLY A 6 4.22 -0.25 -14.82
CA GLY A 6 3.37 -1.23 -15.48
C GLY A 6 2.41 -1.88 -14.50
N LYS A 7 2.51 -3.21 -14.30
CA LYS A 7 1.69 -3.97 -13.35
C LYS A 7 2.43 -4.38 -12.08
N ARG A 8 3.61 -3.78 -11.85
CA ARG A 8 4.42 -4.03 -10.66
C ARG A 8 4.33 -2.85 -9.72
N MET A 9 4.12 -3.12 -8.45
CA MET A 9 4.19 -2.08 -7.42
C MET A 9 5.65 -1.86 -7.06
N VAL A 10 6.15 -0.65 -7.32
CA VAL A 10 7.56 -0.30 -7.08
C VAL A 10 7.79 0.40 -5.74
N GLY A 11 6.73 0.91 -5.12
CA GLY A 11 6.82 1.55 -3.82
C GLY A 11 5.49 2.15 -3.43
N ILE A 12 5.47 2.84 -2.31
CA ILE A 12 4.30 3.59 -1.84
C ILE A 12 4.67 5.03 -1.58
N VAL A 13 3.71 5.93 -1.80
CA VAL A 13 3.80 7.31 -1.36
C VAL A 13 2.91 7.43 -0.14
N ASN A 14 3.49 7.81 1.01
CA ASN A 14 2.71 8.04 2.19
C ASN A 14 2.68 9.53 2.54
N ASN A 15 1.58 9.97 3.14
CA ASN A 15 1.36 11.38 3.47
C ASN A 15 2.45 11.91 4.41
N ARG A 16 2.93 11.10 5.31
CA ARG A 16 3.96 11.48 6.27
C ARG A 16 5.26 11.85 5.58
N ARG A 17 5.65 11.09 4.54
CA ARG A 17 6.85 11.37 3.76
C ARG A 17 6.69 12.67 2.97
N ILE A 18 5.54 12.87 2.33
CA ILE A 18 5.24 14.09 1.57
C ILE A 18 5.31 15.31 2.49
N ILE A 19 4.69 15.24 3.65
CA ILE A 19 4.68 16.34 4.63
C ILE A 19 6.10 16.65 5.10
N ARG A 20 6.92 15.63 5.34
CA ARG A 20 8.31 15.79 5.76
C ARG A 20 9.15 16.50 4.69
N GLU A 21 9.03 16.06 3.45
CA GLU A 21 9.74 16.66 2.32
C GLU A 21 9.30 18.10 2.08
N LEU A 22 8.01 18.37 2.20
CA LEU A 22 7.44 19.71 2.07
C LEU A 22 7.98 20.63 3.16
N GLY A 23 8.04 20.16 4.39
CA GLY A 23 8.64 20.91 5.51
C GLY A 23 10.11 21.26 5.27
N ALA A 24 10.88 20.33 4.71
CA ALA A 24 12.28 20.57 4.36
C ALA A 24 12.42 21.62 3.26
N VAL A 25 11.54 21.60 2.25
CA VAL A 25 11.50 22.58 1.16
C VAL A 25 11.22 23.98 1.71
N LEU A 26 10.25 24.11 2.62
CA LEU A 26 9.91 25.38 3.26
C LEU A 26 11.06 25.89 4.12
N ALA A 27 11.73 25.02 4.88
CA ALA A 27 12.86 25.38 5.72
C ALA A 27 14.06 25.90 4.92
N ARG A 28 14.23 25.45 3.67
CA ARG A 28 15.29 25.93 2.77
C ARG A 28 14.89 27.17 1.98
N GLY A 29 13.69 27.69 2.17
CA GLY A 29 13.19 28.84 1.43
C GLY A 29 12.84 28.55 -0.04
N GLN A 30 12.66 27.29 -0.38
CA GLN A 30 12.30 26.87 -1.74
C GLN A 30 10.81 27.02 -1.99
N SER A 31 10.41 27.12 -3.26
CA SER A 31 9.03 27.23 -3.67
C SER A 31 8.28 25.90 -3.50
N VAL A 32 7.13 25.93 -2.82
CA VAL A 32 6.22 24.79 -2.71
C VAL A 32 5.67 24.38 -4.06
N ASP A 33 5.30 25.36 -4.91
CA ASP A 33 4.77 25.11 -6.23
C ASP A 33 5.78 24.37 -7.12
N SER A 34 7.05 24.79 -7.08
CA SER A 34 8.13 24.10 -7.80
C SER A 34 8.32 22.67 -7.28
N PHE A 35 8.29 22.48 -5.97
CA PHE A 35 8.39 21.15 -5.39
C PHE A 35 7.27 20.23 -5.88
N LEU A 36 6.02 20.70 -5.84
CA LEU A 36 4.87 19.89 -6.24
C LEU A 36 4.87 19.58 -7.74
N SER A 37 5.28 20.54 -8.57
CA SER A 37 5.23 20.38 -10.04
C SER A 37 6.45 19.68 -10.63
N GLU A 38 7.59 19.73 -9.96
CA GLU A 38 8.86 19.26 -10.51
C GLU A 38 9.39 17.97 -9.86
N THR A 39 8.84 17.58 -8.67
CA THR A 39 9.30 16.39 -7.97
C THR A 39 8.59 15.14 -8.50
N PRO A 40 9.31 14.20 -9.13
CA PRO A 40 8.70 12.94 -9.55
C PRO A 40 8.25 12.12 -8.34
N VAL A 41 7.19 11.35 -8.50
CA VAL A 41 6.69 10.46 -7.45
C VAL A 41 7.79 9.51 -6.95
N GLY A 42 8.67 9.05 -7.86
CA GLY A 42 9.78 8.17 -7.51
C GLY A 42 10.73 8.72 -6.46
N ASP A 43 10.84 10.06 -6.35
CA ASP A 43 11.75 10.71 -5.38
C ASP A 43 11.19 10.70 -3.95
N VAL A 44 9.89 10.42 -3.78
CA VAL A 44 9.22 10.39 -2.48
C VAL A 44 8.73 8.99 -2.10
N LEU A 45 9.18 7.97 -2.80
CA LEU A 45 8.87 6.58 -2.47
C LEU A 45 9.58 6.17 -1.19
N ASP A 46 8.88 5.39 -0.38
CA ASP A 46 9.44 4.80 0.81
C ASP A 46 9.22 3.28 0.78
N GLU A 47 10.26 2.54 0.44
CA GLU A 47 10.20 1.08 0.35
C GLU A 47 10.04 0.42 1.73
N SER A 48 10.56 1.04 2.79
CA SER A 48 10.47 0.48 4.13
C SER A 48 9.04 0.41 4.66
N ASP A 49 8.21 1.38 4.27
CA ASP A 49 6.81 1.44 4.69
C ASP A 49 5.94 0.36 4.03
N MET A 50 6.41 -0.24 2.93
CA MET A 50 5.63 -1.26 2.22
C MET A 50 5.34 -2.47 3.11
N PHE A 51 6.30 -2.89 3.92
CA PHE A 51 6.12 -4.05 4.80
C PHE A 51 5.32 -3.74 6.07
N VAL A 52 5.13 -2.47 6.39
CA VAL A 52 4.30 -2.05 7.52
C VAL A 52 2.82 -1.97 7.11
N TYR A 53 2.55 -1.43 5.93
CA TYR A 53 1.19 -1.12 5.47
C TYR A 53 0.64 -2.11 4.46
N TYR A 54 1.49 -2.93 3.84
CA TYR A 54 1.10 -3.89 2.82
C TYR A 54 1.74 -5.24 3.11
N LYS A 55 0.95 -6.29 3.05
CA LYS A 55 1.45 -7.66 3.14
C LYS A 55 1.29 -8.35 1.81
N TYR A 56 2.34 -9.02 1.35
CA TYR A 56 2.32 -9.81 0.13
C TYR A 56 1.96 -11.25 0.46
N LEU A 57 0.98 -11.79 -0.24
CA LEU A 57 0.61 -13.19 -0.14
C LEU A 57 0.54 -13.82 -1.54
N PRO A 58 0.87 -15.11 -1.66
CA PRO A 58 0.74 -15.81 -2.94
C PRO A 58 -0.73 -16.08 -3.28
N GLU A 59 -1.00 -16.38 -4.55
CA GLU A 59 -2.34 -16.76 -5.00
C GLU A 59 -2.88 -18.00 -4.28
N THR A 60 -2.00 -18.85 -3.79
CA THR A 60 -2.35 -20.06 -3.06
C THR A 60 -2.70 -19.84 -1.60
N ALA A 61 -2.52 -18.62 -1.08
CA ALA A 61 -2.87 -18.31 0.29
C ALA A 61 -4.38 -18.46 0.51
N THR A 62 -4.74 -18.86 1.72
CA THR A 62 -6.15 -19.03 2.09
C THR A 62 -6.77 -17.70 2.55
N LEU A 63 -8.09 -17.63 2.53
CA LEU A 63 -8.82 -16.48 3.09
C LEU A 63 -8.52 -16.32 4.58
N GLU A 64 -8.32 -17.41 5.30
CA GLU A 64 -7.94 -17.38 6.71
C GLU A 64 -6.60 -16.66 6.91
N GLU A 65 -5.62 -16.91 6.04
CA GLU A 65 -4.33 -16.22 6.08
C GLU A 65 -4.47 -14.71 5.85
N VAL A 66 -5.39 -14.31 4.96
CA VAL A 66 -5.69 -12.90 4.72
C VAL A 66 -6.30 -12.25 5.96
N LEU A 67 -7.28 -12.90 6.58
CA LEU A 67 -7.93 -12.41 7.79
C LEU A 67 -6.93 -12.29 8.94
N THR A 68 -6.08 -13.30 9.10
CA THR A 68 -5.02 -13.29 10.12
C THR A 68 -4.05 -12.13 9.93
N ALA A 69 -3.69 -11.83 8.68
CA ALA A 69 -2.79 -10.71 8.37
C ALA A 69 -3.36 -9.38 8.88
N PHE A 70 -4.65 -9.13 8.66
CA PHE A 70 -5.30 -7.91 9.15
C PHE A 70 -5.48 -7.90 10.67
N GLU A 71 -5.71 -9.05 11.28
CA GLU A 71 -5.82 -9.16 12.74
C GLU A 71 -4.49 -8.89 13.44
N GLU A 72 -3.39 -9.42 12.91
CA GLU A 72 -2.06 -9.26 13.48
C GLU A 72 -1.49 -7.87 13.31
N ASN A 73 -1.85 -7.17 12.24
CA ASN A 73 -1.34 -5.85 11.94
C ASN A 73 -2.47 -4.86 11.66
N LYS A 74 -2.86 -4.10 12.67
CA LYS A 74 -3.94 -3.10 12.57
C LYS A 74 -3.60 -1.91 11.67
N LYS A 75 -2.33 -1.74 11.32
CA LYS A 75 -1.89 -0.69 10.40
C LYS A 75 -1.95 -1.12 8.95
N LEU A 76 -2.24 -2.40 8.69
CA LEU A 76 -2.26 -2.95 7.35
C LEU A 76 -3.36 -2.30 6.51
N ILE A 77 -2.98 -1.73 5.37
CA ILE A 77 -3.90 -1.07 4.43
C ILE A 77 -4.48 -2.09 3.46
N ALA A 78 -3.65 -3.00 2.98
CA ALA A 78 -4.07 -4.00 2.02
C ALA A 78 -3.16 -5.23 2.04
N VAL A 79 -3.74 -6.35 1.62
CA VAL A 79 -2.98 -7.55 1.23
C VAL A 79 -2.81 -7.50 -0.28
N VAL A 80 -1.58 -7.60 -0.73
CA VAL A 80 -1.22 -7.62 -2.15
C VAL A 80 -1.05 -9.08 -2.55
N VAL A 81 -1.82 -9.53 -3.52
CA VAL A 81 -1.73 -10.90 -4.01
C VAL A 81 -0.93 -10.93 -5.29
N SER A 82 0.13 -11.72 -5.30
CA SER A 82 0.97 -11.97 -6.47
C SER A 82 1.19 -13.48 -6.63
N GLU A 83 1.81 -13.90 -7.72
CA GLU A 83 1.96 -15.32 -8.00
C GLU A 83 2.65 -16.08 -6.85
N ARG A 84 3.76 -15.55 -6.34
CA ARG A 84 4.55 -16.17 -5.26
C ARG A 84 4.52 -15.39 -3.95
N GLY A 85 3.79 -14.29 -3.89
CA GLY A 85 3.73 -13.44 -2.72
C GLY A 85 4.98 -12.60 -2.50
N ARG A 86 5.69 -12.22 -3.56
CA ARG A 86 6.92 -11.44 -3.50
C ARG A 86 6.75 -10.06 -4.09
N MET A 87 7.38 -9.08 -3.48
CA MET A 87 7.45 -7.73 -4.02
C MET A 87 8.16 -7.73 -5.37
N GLY A 88 7.67 -6.91 -6.30
CA GLY A 88 8.22 -6.82 -7.66
C GLY A 88 7.57 -7.77 -8.66
N GLU A 89 6.77 -8.72 -8.21
CA GLU A 89 5.97 -9.55 -9.09
C GLU A 89 4.74 -8.80 -9.60
N ARG A 90 4.16 -9.31 -10.68
CA ARG A 90 2.89 -8.79 -11.19
C ARG A 90 1.80 -8.96 -10.15
N ILE A 91 1.10 -7.87 -9.84
CA ILE A 91 0.00 -7.89 -8.89
C ILE A 91 -1.22 -8.50 -9.53
N ARG A 92 -1.79 -9.51 -8.86
CA ARG A 92 -3.01 -10.19 -9.29
C ARG A 92 -4.24 -9.58 -8.65
N ASN A 93 -4.12 -9.15 -7.39
CA ASN A 93 -5.25 -8.59 -6.67
C ASN A 93 -4.80 -7.76 -5.47
N PHE A 94 -5.69 -6.90 -5.00
CA PHE A 94 -5.59 -6.18 -3.74
C PHE A 94 -6.80 -6.52 -2.89
N ILE A 95 -6.56 -6.84 -1.62
CA ILE A 95 -7.63 -7.10 -0.67
C ILE A 95 -7.51 -6.05 0.44
N THR A 96 -8.56 -5.29 0.66
CA THR A 96 -8.61 -4.24 1.67
C THR A 96 -9.54 -4.63 2.81
N PRO A 97 -9.47 -3.95 3.98
CA PRO A 97 -10.44 -4.17 5.05
C PRO A 97 -11.90 -3.97 4.60
N ALA A 98 -12.16 -3.06 3.65
CA ALA A 98 -13.50 -2.84 3.12
C ALA A 98 -14.04 -4.09 2.41
N ASP A 99 -13.19 -4.83 1.69
CA ASP A 99 -13.57 -6.08 1.05
C ASP A 99 -13.99 -7.13 2.08
N LEU A 100 -13.30 -7.17 3.23
CA LEU A 100 -13.63 -8.11 4.31
C LEU A 100 -14.97 -7.80 4.97
N VAL A 101 -15.32 -6.53 5.13
CA VAL A 101 -16.63 -6.13 5.62
C VAL A 101 -17.73 -6.65 4.69
N HIS A 102 -17.51 -6.57 3.40
CA HIS A 102 -18.44 -7.05 2.38
C HIS A 102 -18.67 -8.57 2.47
N VAL A 103 -17.59 -9.32 2.66
CA VAL A 103 -17.64 -10.78 2.86
C VAL A 103 -18.42 -11.12 4.12
N ASN A 104 -18.16 -10.44 5.23
CA ASN A 104 -18.86 -10.69 6.49
C ASN A 104 -20.36 -10.44 6.38
N ARG A 105 -20.78 -9.39 5.69
CA ARG A 105 -22.21 -9.11 5.45
C ARG A 105 -22.87 -10.24 4.67
N LYS A 106 -22.20 -10.74 3.63
CA LYS A 106 -22.72 -11.85 2.85
C LYS A 106 -22.82 -13.14 3.66
N LEU A 107 -21.85 -13.41 4.52
CA LEU A 107 -21.90 -14.57 5.40
C LEU A 107 -23.05 -14.48 6.41
N GLU A 108 -23.36 -13.30 6.91
CA GLU A 108 -24.50 -13.08 7.79
C GLU A 108 -25.83 -13.36 7.10
N ASP A 109 -25.95 -13.05 5.82
CA ASP A 109 -27.14 -13.30 5.01
C ASP A 109 -27.40 -14.80 4.81
N TYR A 110 -26.40 -15.66 4.96
CA TYR A 110 -26.51 -17.12 4.84
C TYR A 110 -26.70 -17.85 6.18
N ARG A 111 -26.71 -17.12 7.26
CA ARG A 111 -26.96 -17.70 8.61
C ARG A 111 -28.46 -17.57 8.98
#